data_0ec959ad04c5331dcedfeb906f04eaff
#
_entry.id   0ec959ad04c5331dcedfeb906f04eaff
#
_cell.length_a   1.000
_cell.length_b   1.000
_cell.length_c   1.000
_cell.angle_alpha   90.00
_cell.angle_beta   90.00
_cell.angle_gamma   90.00
#
_symmetry.space_group_name_H-M   'P 1'
#
loop_
_entity.id
_entity.type
_entity.pdbx_description
1 polymer ?
#
loop_
_entity_poly.entity_id
_entity_poly.type
_entity_poly.pdbx_seq_one_letter_code
_entity_poly.pdbx_strand_id
1 'polypeptide(L)' 'MEEKNYEAIIEAILFTMGESVELEKIAGAVELDKEQTEKILAGLMERYEKDDRGMKIIELDGAYQMCTKSEMYE' A
#
# COMPACT_ATOMS: atom_id res chain seq x y z
N MET A 1 6.85 17.99 -17.16
CA MET A 1 6.02 16.84 -16.90
C MET A 1 6.29 16.25 -15.54
N GLU A 2 5.27 16.04 -14.81
CA GLU A 2 5.44 15.56 -13.45
C GLU A 2 5.46 14.04 -13.40
N GLU A 3 6.27 13.55 -12.51
CA GLU A 3 6.31 12.12 -12.28
C GLU A 3 5.09 11.71 -11.47
N LYS A 4 4.59 10.53 -11.79
CA LYS A 4 3.49 10.01 -11.00
C LYS A 4 3.96 9.68 -9.60
N ASN A 5 3.16 10.02 -8.64
CA ASN A 5 3.43 9.64 -7.26
C ASN A 5 2.76 8.30 -6.99
N TYR A 6 3.48 7.25 -7.33
CA TYR A 6 2.92 5.90 -7.23
C TYR A 6 2.53 5.55 -5.81
N GLU A 7 3.32 6.00 -4.85
CA GLU A 7 2.99 5.71 -3.46
C GLU A 7 1.65 6.31 -3.06
N ALA A 8 1.42 7.54 -3.48
CA ALA A 8 0.16 8.20 -3.15
C ALA A 8 -1.02 7.52 -3.84
N ILE A 9 -0.81 7.09 -5.09
CA ILE A 9 -1.87 6.41 -5.82
C ILE A 9 -2.22 5.08 -5.15
N ILE A 10 -1.21 4.32 -4.79
CA ILE A 10 -1.43 3.03 -4.14
C ILE A 10 -2.09 3.23 -2.77
N GLU A 11 -1.63 4.24 -2.05
CA GLU A 11 -2.22 4.55 -0.75
C GLU A 11 -3.71 4.84 -0.89
N ALA A 12 -4.06 5.64 -1.90
CA ALA A 12 -5.45 6.00 -2.13
C ALA A 12 -6.28 4.77 -2.49
N ILE A 13 -5.70 3.87 -3.29
CA ILE A 13 -6.40 2.65 -3.68
C ILE A 13 -6.70 1.81 -2.46
N LEU A 14 -5.69 1.58 -1.63
CA LEU A 14 -5.86 0.73 -0.46
C LEU A 14 -6.84 1.34 0.54
N PHE A 15 -6.77 2.64 0.71
CA PHE A 15 -7.66 3.33 1.63
C PHE A 15 -9.11 3.25 1.14
N THR A 16 -9.31 3.48 -0.15
CA THR A 16 -10.65 3.50 -0.72
C THR A 16 -11.30 2.13 -0.72
N MET A 17 -10.51 1.10 -1.00
CA MET A 17 -11.06 -0.25 -1.07
C MET A 17 -11.51 -0.77 0.29
N GLY A 18 -10.77 -0.44 1.34
CA GLY A 18 -11.13 -0.88 2.68
C GLY A 18 -10.99 -2.36 2.92
N GLU A 19 -10.42 -3.07 1.98
CA GLU A 19 -10.19 -4.51 2.10
C GLU A 19 -8.92 -4.86 1.34
N SER A 20 -8.52 -6.11 1.39
CA SER A 20 -7.29 -6.51 0.72
C SER A 20 -7.44 -6.39 -0.80
N VAL A 21 -6.39 -5.95 -1.45
CA VAL A 21 -6.36 -5.77 -2.89
C VAL A 21 -5.20 -6.57 -3.44
N GLU A 22 -5.47 -7.38 -4.44
CA GLU A 22 -4.45 -8.24 -5.02
C GLU A 22 -3.39 -7.42 -5.73
N LEU A 23 -2.16 -7.92 -5.67
CA LEU A 23 -1.03 -7.25 -6.29
C LEU A 23 -1.30 -6.96 -7.76
N GLU A 24 -1.90 -7.90 -8.45
CA GLU A 24 -2.20 -7.72 -9.87
C GLU A 24 -3.10 -6.52 -10.11
N LYS A 25 -4.08 -6.33 -9.25
CA LYS A 25 -4.98 -5.20 -9.38
C LYS A 25 -4.27 -3.89 -9.14
N ILE A 26 -3.40 -3.87 -8.14
CA ILE A 26 -2.65 -2.65 -7.85
C ILE A 26 -1.72 -2.34 -9.02
N ALA A 27 -1.02 -3.34 -9.51
CA ALA A 27 -0.10 -3.15 -10.61
C ALA A 27 -0.83 -2.64 -11.86
N GLY A 28 -2.00 -3.19 -12.13
CA GLY A 28 -2.78 -2.73 -13.26
C GLY A 28 -3.22 -1.29 -13.13
N ALA A 29 -3.59 -0.90 -11.92
CA ALA A 29 -4.07 0.45 -11.68
C ALA A 29 -2.95 1.48 -11.87
N VAL A 30 -1.73 1.13 -11.49
CA VAL A 30 -0.60 2.06 -11.64
C VAL A 30 0.16 1.83 -12.95
N GLU A 31 -0.24 0.81 -13.71
CA GLU A 31 0.35 0.50 -15.00
C GLU A 31 1.83 0.17 -14.90
N LEU A 32 2.15 -0.60 -13.89
CA LEU A 32 3.50 -1.11 -13.68
C LEU A 32 3.45 -2.63 -13.63
N ASP A 33 4.61 -3.26 -13.81
CA ASP A 33 4.63 -4.71 -13.64
C ASP A 33 4.60 -5.05 -12.16
N LYS A 34 4.44 -6.35 -11.88
CA LYS A 34 4.29 -6.78 -10.50
C LYS A 34 5.55 -6.52 -9.68
N GLU A 35 6.70 -6.72 -10.30
CA GLU A 35 7.96 -6.54 -9.59
C GLU A 35 8.15 -5.10 -9.14
N GLN A 36 7.88 -4.16 -10.04
CA GLN A 36 8.00 -2.76 -9.70
C GLN A 36 7.00 -2.37 -8.64
N THR A 37 5.78 -2.87 -8.77
CA THR A 37 4.73 -2.56 -7.80
C THR A 37 5.09 -3.11 -6.42
N GLU A 38 5.66 -4.30 -6.37
CA GLU A 38 6.08 -4.87 -5.09
C GLU A 38 7.14 -4.02 -4.42
N LYS A 39 8.07 -3.49 -5.18
CA LYS A 39 9.11 -2.65 -4.62
C LYS A 39 8.54 -1.38 -4.02
N ILE A 40 7.58 -0.78 -4.72
CA ILE A 40 6.95 0.42 -4.22
C ILE A 40 6.16 0.12 -2.96
N LEU A 41 5.43 -0.99 -2.96
CA LEU A 41 4.68 -1.39 -1.78
C LEU A 41 5.58 -1.68 -0.60
N ALA A 42 6.71 -2.32 -0.83
CA ALA A 42 7.64 -2.60 0.25
C ALA A 42 8.15 -1.31 0.89
N GLY A 43 8.49 -0.33 0.06
CA GLY A 43 8.93 0.95 0.56
C GLY A 43 7.85 1.68 1.33
N LEU A 44 6.63 1.58 0.83
CA LEU A 44 5.49 2.22 1.49
C LEU A 44 5.21 1.58 2.83
N MET A 45 5.27 0.25 2.88
CA MET A 45 5.06 -0.46 4.12
C MET A 45 6.11 -0.09 5.16
N GLU A 46 7.35 0.04 4.72
CA GLU A 46 8.43 0.40 5.62
C GLU A 46 8.23 1.80 6.17
N ARG A 47 7.81 2.71 5.33
CA ARG A 47 7.56 4.08 5.77
C ARG A 47 6.46 4.13 6.82
N TYR A 48 5.40 3.35 6.61
CA TYR A 48 4.29 3.34 7.56
C TYR A 48 4.72 2.73 8.89
N GLU A 49 5.63 1.77 8.85
CA GLU A 49 6.13 1.18 10.07
C GLU A 49 6.92 2.17 10.91
N LYS A 50 7.71 3.00 10.23
CA LYS A 50 8.56 3.96 10.91
C LYS A 50 7.82 5.21 11.33
N ASP A 51 6.70 5.49 10.66
CA ASP A 51 5.94 6.69 10.97
C ASP A 51 5.17 6.53 12.26
N ASP A 52 4.88 7.67 12.86
CA ASP A 52 4.09 7.71 14.06
C ASP A 52 2.60 7.81 13.72
N ARG A 53 2.22 7.10 12.68
CA ARG A 53 0.83 7.13 12.21
C ARG A 53 0.06 5.96 12.76
N GLY A 54 -1.26 6.08 12.71
CA GLY A 54 -2.12 5.02 13.22
C GLY A 54 -2.44 3.94 12.20
N MET A 55 -1.87 4.01 11.00
CA MET A 55 -2.17 3.07 9.93
C MET A 55 -0.94 2.26 9.57
N LYS A 56 -1.17 1.10 8.99
CA LYS A 56 -0.11 0.28 8.44
C LYS A 56 -0.66 -0.48 7.25
N ILE A 57 0.25 -1.02 6.45
CA ILE A 57 -0.13 -1.83 5.29
C ILE A 57 0.38 -3.24 5.53
N ILE A 58 -0.49 -4.22 5.39
CA ILE A 58 -0.13 -5.61 5.60
C ILE A 58 -0.27 -6.37 4.30
N GLU A 59 0.50 -7.44 4.19
CA GLU A 59 0.41 -8.34 3.05
C GLU A 59 -0.28 -9.61 3.46
N LEU A 60 -1.28 -10.01 2.68
CA LEU A 60 -2.07 -11.20 2.95
C LEU A 60 -2.04 -12.08 1.73
N ASP A 61 -1.02 -12.94 1.65
CA ASP A 61 -0.94 -13.96 0.60
C ASP A 61 -1.07 -13.36 -0.80
N GLY A 62 -0.24 -12.37 -1.08
CA GLY A 62 -0.24 -11.75 -2.40
C GLY A 62 -1.19 -10.60 -2.57
N ALA A 63 -1.90 -10.25 -1.53
CA ALA A 63 -2.79 -9.09 -1.51
C ALA A 63 -2.33 -8.14 -0.43
N TYR A 64 -2.73 -6.89 -0.54
CA TYR A 64 -2.30 -5.85 0.40
C TYR A 64 -3.51 -5.13 0.96
N GLN A 65 -3.43 -4.76 2.21
CA GLN A 65 -4.53 -4.10 2.87
C GLN A 65 -4.02 -3.05 3.84
N MET A 66 -4.68 -1.90 3.84
CA MET A 66 -4.37 -0.86 4.81
C MET A 66 -5.25 -1.06 6.03
N CYS A 67 -4.62 -1.03 7.20
CA CYS A 67 -5.38 -1.23 8.44
C CYS A 67 -4.76 -0.37 9.53
N THR A 68 -5.45 -0.30 10.66
CA THR A 68 -4.96 0.48 11.78
C THR A 68 -3.95 -0.34 12.56
N LYS A 69 -3.04 0.37 13.24
CA LYS A 69 -2.09 -0.29 14.11
C LYS A 69 -2.79 -0.64 15.41
N SER A 70 -2.68 -1.89 15.80
CA SER A 70 -3.42 -2.36 16.97
C SER A 70 -3.02 -1.63 18.25
N GLU A 71 -1.77 -1.22 18.34
CA GLU A 71 -1.33 -0.51 19.56
C GLU A 71 -2.00 0.84 19.72
N MET A 72 -2.65 1.33 18.68
CA MET A 72 -3.36 2.61 18.76
C MET A 72 -4.72 2.48 19.42
N TYR A 73 -5.13 1.26 19.70
CA TYR A 73 -6.44 1.03 20.28
C TYR A 73 -6.38 0.63 21.73
N GLU A 74 -5.24 0.79 22.34
CA GLU A 74 -5.09 0.49 23.76
C GLU A 74 -5.67 1.55 24.66
#